data_551b4dcec49eeb91d725d797fba0f11e
#
_entry.id   551b4dcec49eeb91d725d797fba0f11e
#
_cell.length_a   1.000
_cell.length_b   1.000
_cell.length_c   1.000
_cell.angle_alpha   90.00
_cell.angle_beta   90.00
_cell.angle_gamma   90.00
#
_symmetry.space_group_name_H-M   'P 1'
#
loop_
_entity.id
_entity.type
_entity.pdbx_description
1 polymer ?
#
loop_
_entity_poly.entity_id
_entity_poly.type
_entity_poly.pdbx_seq_one_letter_code
_entity_poly.pdbx_strand_id
1 'polypeptide(L)'
;MIDYEKTLLDLVCPMVDEPEKIKIQKMDSLNENEVLLYVYATSSDISRLIGRGGNMASSIRHMMSVCSAVDNKKVSIKFESY
;
A
#
# COMPACT_ATOMS: atom_id res chain seq x y z
N MET A 1 -3.34 -17.05 -6.55
CA MET A 1 -2.47 -15.87 -6.73
C MET A 1 -3.08 -14.66 -6.04
N ILE A 2 -2.29 -13.95 -5.24
CA ILE A 2 -2.79 -12.79 -4.49
C ILE A 2 -2.73 -11.56 -5.39
N ASP A 3 -3.86 -10.84 -5.45
CA ASP A 3 -3.90 -9.52 -6.09
C ASP A 3 -3.50 -8.47 -5.05
N TYR A 4 -2.22 -8.10 -5.04
CA TYR A 4 -1.69 -7.17 -4.05
C TYR A 4 -2.29 -5.77 -4.18
N GLU A 5 -2.60 -5.34 -5.40
CA GLU A 5 -3.23 -4.03 -5.61
C GLU A 5 -4.61 -3.98 -4.97
N LYS A 6 -5.42 -5.00 -5.21
CA LYS A 6 -6.76 -5.06 -4.64
C LYS A 6 -6.73 -5.23 -3.13
N THR A 7 -5.83 -6.07 -2.63
CA THR A 7 -5.68 -6.30 -1.19
C THR A 7 -5.32 -5.00 -0.48
N LEU A 8 -4.36 -4.26 -1.03
CA LEU A 8 -3.95 -2.99 -0.46
C LEU A 8 -5.07 -1.95 -0.55
N LEU A 9 -5.77 -1.89 -1.67
CA LEU A 9 -6.90 -0.98 -1.84
C LEU A 9 -7.98 -1.25 -0.80
N ASP A 10 -8.36 -2.50 -0.60
CA ASP A 10 -9.36 -2.89 0.39
C ASP A 10 -8.92 -2.52 1.81
N LEU A 11 -7.62 -2.57 2.07
CA LEU A 11 -7.06 -2.24 3.37
C LEU A 11 -7.11 -0.75 3.65
N VAL A 12 -6.82 0.10 2.66
CA VAL A 12 -6.70 1.55 2.86
C VAL A 12 -8.02 2.30 2.65
N CYS A 13 -8.96 1.76 1.87
CA CYS A 13 -10.23 2.44 1.59
C CYS A 13 -10.98 2.91 2.84
N PRO A 14 -11.13 2.09 3.89
CA PRO A 14 -11.85 2.54 5.08
C PRO A 14 -11.09 3.56 5.91
N MET A 15 -9.84 3.83 5.60
CA MET A 15 -9.00 4.75 6.37
C MET A 15 -9.01 6.18 5.85
N VAL A 16 -9.62 6.43 4.67
CA VAL A 16 -9.55 7.72 4.00
C VAL A 16 -10.93 8.33 3.81
N ASP A 17 -10.95 9.65 3.58
CA ASP A 17 -12.20 10.39 3.34
C ASP A 17 -12.66 10.28 1.88
N GLU A 18 -11.74 10.16 0.94
CA GLU A 18 -12.04 10.14 -0.48
C GLU A 18 -11.48 8.88 -1.14
N PRO A 19 -12.06 7.70 -0.81
CA PRO A 19 -11.55 6.43 -1.34
C PRO A 19 -11.61 6.35 -2.87
N GLU A 20 -12.52 7.08 -3.50
CA GLU A 20 -12.63 7.11 -4.97
C GLU A 20 -11.43 7.79 -5.63
N LYS A 21 -10.65 8.55 -4.89
CA LYS A 21 -9.45 9.22 -5.38
C LYS A 21 -8.18 8.42 -5.14
N ILE A 22 -8.28 7.29 -4.47
CA ILE A 22 -7.12 6.44 -4.26
C ILE A 22 -6.80 5.69 -5.55
N LYS A 23 -5.53 5.68 -5.89
CA LYS A 23 -5.04 4.88 -7.01
C LYS A 23 -3.85 4.08 -6.54
N ILE A 24 -3.87 2.78 -6.80
CA ILE A 24 -2.76 1.90 -6.46
C ILE A 24 -2.14 1.39 -7.75
N GLN A 25 -0.83 1.51 -7.85
CA GLN A 25 -0.10 1.09 -9.02
C GLN A 25 1.00 0.13 -8.62
N LYS A 26 0.99 -1.04 -9.27
CA LYS A 26 2.06 -2.01 -9.11
C LYS A 26 3.16 -1.67 -10.11
N MET A 27 4.37 -1.51 -9.61
CA MET A 27 5.53 -1.18 -10.43
C MET A 27 6.41 -2.42 -10.57
N ASP A 28 7.07 -2.53 -11.70
CA ASP A 28 8.02 -3.60 -11.92
C ASP A 28 9.26 -3.36 -11.07
N SER A 29 9.74 -4.43 -10.44
CA SER A 29 10.98 -4.41 -9.69
C SER A 29 12.04 -5.19 -10.42
N LEU A 30 13.30 -4.85 -10.18
CA LEU A 30 14.43 -5.60 -10.72
C LEU A 30 14.54 -7.00 -10.11
N ASN A 31 13.88 -7.21 -8.99
CA ASN A 31 13.89 -8.48 -8.27
C ASN A 31 12.55 -9.17 -8.44
N GLU A 32 12.54 -10.37 -9.00
CA GLU A 32 11.30 -11.14 -9.23
C GLU A 32 10.55 -11.46 -7.94
N ASN A 33 11.25 -11.49 -6.81
CA ASN A 33 10.65 -11.80 -5.52
C ASN A 33 10.18 -10.54 -4.79
N GLU A 34 10.23 -9.38 -5.43
CA GLU A 34 9.81 -8.12 -4.83
C GLU A 34 8.62 -7.53 -5.59
N VAL A 35 7.63 -7.07 -4.82
CA VAL A 35 6.46 -6.36 -5.34
C VAL A 35 6.54 -4.92 -4.86
N LEU A 36 6.54 -3.97 -5.78
CA LEU A 36 6.60 -2.55 -5.48
C LEU A 36 5.23 -1.93 -5.77
N LEU A 37 4.61 -1.35 -4.74
CA LEU A 37 3.29 -0.74 -4.86
C LEU A 37 3.36 0.74 -4.51
N TYR A 38 2.74 1.57 -5.35
CA TYR A 38 2.58 3.00 -5.11
C TYR A 38 1.12 3.29 -4.79
N VAL A 39 0.90 4.04 -3.72
CA VAL A 39 -0.44 4.49 -3.33
C VAL A 39 -0.53 5.98 -3.57
N TYR A 40 -1.45 6.38 -4.46
CA TYR A 40 -1.71 7.79 -4.75
C TYR A 40 -3.05 8.20 -4.16
N ALA A 41 -3.07 9.32 -3.49
CA ALA A 41 -4.30 9.86 -2.90
C ALA A 41 -4.12 11.38 -2.72
N THR A 42 -5.16 12.05 -2.20
CA THR A 42 -5.03 13.46 -1.83
C THR A 42 -4.01 13.60 -0.70
N SER A 43 -3.39 14.78 -0.58
CA SER A 43 -2.38 14.99 0.46
C SER A 43 -2.95 14.76 1.86
N SER A 44 -4.21 15.14 2.08
CA SER A 44 -4.89 14.90 3.34
C SER A 44 -5.01 13.41 3.66
N ASP A 45 -5.41 12.61 2.66
CA ASP A 45 -5.56 11.17 2.84
C ASP A 45 -4.23 10.47 2.96
N ILE A 46 -3.20 10.93 2.25
CA ILE A 46 -1.85 10.40 2.41
C ILE A 46 -1.37 10.60 3.85
N SER A 47 -1.61 11.77 4.43
CA SER A 47 -1.27 12.02 5.83
C SER A 47 -1.97 11.05 6.77
N ARG A 48 -3.24 10.71 6.49
CA ARG A 48 -3.99 9.72 7.28
C ARG A 48 -3.39 8.34 7.15
N LEU A 49 -2.97 7.95 5.95
CA LEU A 49 -2.40 6.62 5.69
C LEU A 49 -1.02 6.46 6.32
N ILE A 50 -0.25 7.53 6.38
CA ILE A 50 1.05 7.50 7.06
C ILE A 50 0.86 7.46 8.57
N GLY A 51 -0.08 8.26 9.07
CA GLY A 51 -0.36 8.34 10.49
C GLY A 51 0.69 9.11 11.25
N ARG A 52 0.47 9.27 12.55
CA ARG A 52 1.37 10.00 13.42
C ARG A 52 2.67 9.21 13.59
N GLY A 53 3.80 9.82 13.23
CA GLY A 53 5.10 9.17 13.33
C GLY A 53 5.28 7.96 12.43
N GLY A 54 4.42 7.82 11.39
CA GLY A 54 4.51 6.71 10.46
C GLY A 54 3.92 5.40 10.97
N ASN A 55 3.20 5.42 12.08
CA ASN A 55 2.67 4.21 12.70
C ASN A 55 1.66 3.48 11.81
N MET A 56 0.79 4.23 11.14
CA MET A 56 -0.22 3.61 10.28
C MET A 56 0.42 2.99 9.04
N ALA A 57 1.37 3.68 8.43
CA ALA A 57 2.11 3.14 7.28
C ALA A 57 2.86 1.86 7.66
N SER A 58 3.47 1.83 8.84
CA SER A 58 4.16 0.63 9.32
C SER A 58 3.20 -0.53 9.49
N SER A 59 2.00 -0.29 10.03
CA SER A 59 0.98 -1.32 10.18
C SER A 59 0.52 -1.86 8.83
N ILE A 60 0.30 -0.98 7.86
CA ILE A 60 -0.12 -1.38 6.51
C ILE A 60 0.96 -2.25 5.86
N ARG A 61 2.22 -1.83 5.95
CA ARG A 61 3.34 -2.60 5.42
C ARG A 61 3.45 -3.98 6.08
N HIS A 62 3.25 -4.03 7.39
CA HIS A 62 3.29 -5.30 8.13
C HIS A 62 2.20 -6.25 7.64
N MET A 63 0.97 -5.77 7.50
CA MET A 63 -0.14 -6.60 7.01
C MET A 63 0.12 -7.13 5.61
N MET A 64 0.67 -6.29 4.73
CA MET A 64 1.00 -6.70 3.38
C MET A 64 2.15 -7.71 3.36
N SER A 65 3.10 -7.57 4.27
CA SER A 65 4.20 -8.52 4.41
C SER A 65 3.70 -9.90 4.81
N VAL A 66 2.71 -9.96 5.69
CA VAL A 66 2.10 -11.23 6.09
C VAL A 66 1.44 -11.90 4.88
N CYS A 67 0.70 -11.12 4.07
CA CYS A 67 0.08 -11.64 2.85
C CYS A 67 1.11 -12.15 1.84
N SER A 68 2.20 -11.39 1.65
CA SER A 68 3.21 -11.72 0.65
C SER A 68 4.12 -12.89 1.06
N ALA A 69 4.19 -13.19 2.36
CA ALA A 69 4.97 -14.32 2.86
C ALA A 69 4.48 -15.64 2.29
N VAL A 70 3.19 -15.74 2.00
CA VAL A 70 2.60 -16.95 1.39
C VAL A 70 3.23 -17.22 0.01
N ASP A 71 3.51 -16.15 -0.74
CA ASP A 71 4.13 -16.25 -2.07
C ASP A 71 5.65 -16.15 -2.02
N ASN A 72 6.22 -16.05 -0.82
CA ASN A 72 7.67 -15.89 -0.63
C ASN A 72 8.18 -14.63 -1.33
N LYS A 73 7.41 -13.54 -1.26
CA LYS A 73 7.75 -12.27 -1.88
C LYS A 73 7.87 -11.17 -0.84
N LYS A 74 8.65 -10.14 -1.18
CA LYS A 74 8.80 -8.94 -0.37
C LYS A 74 7.97 -7.81 -0.99
N VAL A 75 7.14 -7.15 -0.18
CA VAL A 75 6.33 -6.04 -0.65
C VAL A 75 6.91 -4.73 -0.12
N SER A 76 7.11 -3.78 -1.04
CA SER A 76 7.49 -2.41 -0.70
C SER A 76 6.34 -1.48 -1.10
N ILE A 77 5.99 -0.54 -0.21
CA ILE A 77 4.87 0.37 -0.43
C ILE A 77 5.37 1.80 -0.31
N LYS A 78 5.01 2.63 -1.29
CA LYS A 78 5.30 4.06 -1.30
C LYS A 78 3.99 4.83 -1.32
N PHE A 79 3.90 5.88 -0.51
CA PHE A 79 2.73 6.76 -0.45
C PHE A 79 3.08 8.08 -1.10
N GLU A 80 2.29 8.47 -2.10
CA GLU A 80 2.51 9.70 -2.85
C GLU A 80 1.20 10.49 -2.96
N SER A 81 1.27 11.80 -2.85
CA SER A 81 0.10 12.65 -3.08
C SER A 81 0.07 13.11 -4.53
N TYR A 82 -1.14 13.40 -4.99
CA TYR A 82 -1.32 14.03 -6.30
C TYR A 82 -0.74 15.44 -6.33
#